data_ed43418fc4023f78d63b27157336ee68
#
_entry.id   ed43418fc4023f78d63b27157336ee68
#
_cell.length_a   1.000
_cell.length_b   1.000
_cell.length_c   1.000
_cell.angle_alpha   90.00
_cell.angle_beta   90.00
_cell.angle_gamma   90.00
#
_symmetry.space_group_name_H-M   'P 1'
#
loop_
_entity.id
_entity.type
_entity.pdbx_description
1 polymer ?
#
loop_
_entity_poly.entity_id
_entity_poly.type
_entity_poly.pdbx_seq_one_letter_code
_entity_poly.pdbx_strand_id
1 'polypeptide(L)'
;MEDASHGYVYVGLALVSLFVVLLARRRRSPPPTAHGDGGLRLPPGPWTLPIIGSLHHLVGKLPHHAMRDLARRHGPVMLLRIGEVPTLVVSSRDAAREMMKTHDMAFATRPLSATLHVITCDGRDLVFAPYGDYWRQLRKIAVTELLTARRVNSYRSIREEEVAAMLRAVAAAAEGTGAAARTVEMRAALTALSTDITARAVFGNRCKDREEYLAQVDHTIELTAGFNPADLWPSSRLAGRLSGIVRRAEECRDTAFKILDRIIQERLEMARSDGAAGEYLIDVLLRIQKEGGLQFPLAMDDIKANIFDIFGAGSETSGTALAWAMAELIRNPTVMRKATAEVRRAFAAAGAVSEDGLGELPTFRLHPPLPLLLPRECREPCRVLGYDVPRGTQVLVNAWALGRDERYWPGGSPEEFRPERFEDGEATAAVNFRGADFEFLPFGGGRRMCPGIALLFHFDWEVPGMADPTKLDMTEAFGITARRKADLHLRPLLRVSVPGV
;
A
#
# COMPACT_ATOMS: atom_id res chain seq x y z
N MET A 1 18.71 2.50 45.59
CA MET A 1 19.02 2.21 44.16
C MET A 1 19.54 0.79 43.94
N GLU A 2 20.02 0.08 44.93
CA GLU A 2 20.50 -1.34 44.79
C GLU A 2 19.38 -2.36 44.68
N ASP A 3 18.23 -2.18 45.36
CA ASP A 3 17.11 -3.13 45.31
C ASP A 3 16.42 -3.25 43.94
N ALA A 4 16.39 -2.18 43.15
CA ALA A 4 15.80 -2.22 41.82
C ALA A 4 16.65 -3.03 40.81
N SER A 5 18.00 -3.03 40.98
CA SER A 5 18.90 -3.77 40.10
C SER A 5 18.79 -5.28 40.31
N HIS A 6 18.57 -5.72 41.54
CA HIS A 6 18.37 -7.14 41.87
C HIS A 6 17.06 -7.68 41.32
N GLY A 7 15.99 -6.88 41.30
CA GLY A 7 14.71 -7.21 40.71
C GLY A 7 14.82 -7.55 39.20
N TYR A 8 15.53 -6.75 38.43
CA TYR A 8 15.74 -7.00 37.00
C TYR A 8 16.61 -8.25 36.74
N VAL A 9 17.60 -8.52 37.60
CA VAL A 9 18.43 -9.72 37.48
C VAL A 9 17.57 -10.98 37.74
N TYR A 10 16.71 -11.01 38.78
CA TYR A 10 15.82 -12.14 39.04
C TYR A 10 14.79 -12.35 37.96
N VAL A 11 14.20 -11.29 37.39
CA VAL A 11 13.30 -11.35 36.23
C VAL A 11 14.03 -11.91 35.01
N GLY A 12 15.26 -11.43 34.75
CA GLY A 12 16.10 -11.96 33.66
C GLY A 12 16.41 -13.43 33.82
N LEU A 13 16.81 -13.88 35.03
CA LEU A 13 17.09 -15.28 35.33
C LEU A 13 15.83 -16.16 35.23
N ALA A 14 14.68 -15.67 35.70
CA ALA A 14 13.40 -16.36 35.53
C ALA A 14 13.00 -16.55 34.07
N LEU A 15 13.17 -15.51 33.23
CA LEU A 15 12.94 -15.59 31.80
C LEU A 15 13.90 -16.52 31.08
N VAL A 16 15.19 -16.52 31.45
CA VAL A 16 16.18 -17.44 30.89
C VAL A 16 15.85 -18.90 31.34
N SER A 17 15.49 -19.10 32.60
CA SER A 17 15.10 -20.41 33.12
C SER A 17 13.83 -20.95 32.44
N LEU A 18 12.82 -20.09 32.26
CA LEU A 18 11.60 -20.43 31.52
C LEU A 18 11.94 -20.76 30.06
N PHE A 19 12.82 -20.00 29.42
CA PHE A 19 13.28 -20.23 28.05
C PHE A 19 14.02 -21.58 27.94
N VAL A 20 14.92 -21.90 28.87
CA VAL A 20 15.64 -23.18 28.92
C VAL A 20 14.65 -24.35 29.14
N VAL A 21 13.67 -24.21 30.02
CA VAL A 21 12.62 -25.22 30.25
C VAL A 21 11.78 -25.44 29.00
N LEU A 22 11.41 -24.36 28.32
CA LEU A 22 10.66 -24.43 27.05
C LEU A 22 11.47 -25.09 25.95
N LEU A 23 12.78 -24.79 25.85
CA LEU A 23 13.71 -25.45 24.93
C LEU A 23 13.89 -26.94 25.27
N ALA A 24 14.03 -27.30 26.55
CA ALA A 24 14.16 -28.67 26.99
C ALA A 24 12.88 -29.51 26.73
N ARG A 25 11.71 -28.92 26.93
CA ARG A 25 10.43 -29.56 26.56
C ARG A 25 10.32 -29.80 25.07
N ARG A 26 10.84 -28.85 24.24
CA ARG A 26 10.82 -28.96 22.79
C ARG A 26 11.80 -30.00 22.24
N ARG A 27 12.96 -30.20 22.87
CA ARG A 27 13.89 -31.28 22.51
C ARG A 27 13.33 -32.70 22.77
N ARG A 28 12.28 -32.80 23.58
CA ARG A 28 11.56 -34.07 23.81
C ARG A 28 10.38 -34.29 22.84
N SER A 29 10.00 -33.27 22.06
CA SER A 29 9.07 -33.45 20.97
C SER A 29 9.87 -33.77 19.72
N PRO A 30 9.53 -34.80 18.93
CA PRO A 30 10.21 -35.07 17.68
C PRO A 30 10.09 -33.82 16.79
N PRO A 31 11.11 -33.54 15.95
CA PRO A 31 10.98 -32.44 15.00
C PRO A 31 9.69 -32.65 14.22
N PRO A 32 8.93 -31.55 13.91
CA PRO A 32 7.79 -31.69 13.03
C PRO A 32 8.35 -32.25 11.73
N THR A 33 8.15 -33.55 11.51
CA THR A 33 8.34 -34.17 10.22
C THR A 33 7.48 -33.36 9.24
N ALA A 34 7.89 -33.27 7.99
CA ALA A 34 7.16 -32.59 6.92
C ALA A 34 5.72 -33.10 6.71
N HIS A 35 5.27 -34.00 7.56
CA HIS A 35 3.93 -34.54 7.70
C HIS A 35 3.35 -33.96 8.99
N GLY A 36 2.56 -32.88 8.85
CA GLY A 36 1.72 -32.36 9.92
C GLY A 36 0.76 -33.44 10.38
N ASP A 37 0.27 -33.30 11.62
CA ASP A 37 -0.75 -34.14 12.22
C ASP A 37 -1.93 -34.33 11.24
N GLY A 38 -2.15 -35.53 10.76
CA GLY A 38 -3.17 -35.83 9.76
C GLY A 38 -2.68 -36.08 8.33
N GLY A 39 -1.36 -36.17 8.07
CA GLY A 39 -0.82 -36.49 6.72
C GLY A 39 -0.76 -35.29 5.75
N LEU A 40 -0.95 -34.06 6.24
CA LEU A 40 -0.86 -32.84 5.42
C LEU A 40 0.58 -32.55 5.01
N ARG A 41 0.78 -32.27 3.72
CA ARG A 41 2.05 -31.78 3.18
C ARG A 41 2.14 -30.26 3.28
N LEU A 42 2.56 -29.75 4.43
CA LEU A 42 2.71 -28.31 4.63
C LEU A 42 3.91 -27.74 3.86
N PRO A 43 3.87 -26.46 3.44
CA PRO A 43 5.01 -25.78 2.84
C PRO A 43 6.23 -25.76 3.79
N PRO A 44 7.47 -25.82 3.26
CA PRO A 44 8.67 -25.69 4.05
C PRO A 44 8.76 -24.30 4.70
N GLY A 45 9.55 -24.18 5.75
CA GLY A 45 9.79 -22.90 6.42
C GLY A 45 11.01 -22.95 7.32
N PRO A 46 11.50 -21.81 7.81
CA PRO A 46 12.60 -21.74 8.74
C PRO A 46 12.21 -22.31 10.11
N TRP A 47 13.20 -22.66 10.93
CA TRP A 47 12.99 -23.05 12.31
C TRP A 47 12.31 -21.93 13.11
N THR A 48 11.53 -22.33 14.11
CA THR A 48 10.72 -21.40 14.89
C THR A 48 11.12 -21.41 16.37
N LEU A 49 11.07 -20.23 17.01
CA LEU A 49 11.21 -20.11 18.47
C LEU A 49 9.85 -20.23 19.17
N PRO A 50 9.80 -20.67 20.43
CA PRO A 50 8.59 -20.58 21.23
C PRO A 50 8.07 -19.15 21.30
N ILE A 51 6.76 -18.95 21.33
CA ILE A 51 6.05 -17.67 21.43
C ILE A 51 6.20 -16.82 20.18
N ILE A 52 7.42 -16.44 19.79
CA ILE A 52 7.66 -15.50 18.67
C ILE A 52 7.66 -16.18 17.28
N GLY A 53 7.70 -17.50 17.22
CA GLY A 53 7.71 -18.23 15.95
C GLY A 53 8.92 -17.87 15.08
N SER A 54 8.68 -17.40 13.87
CA SER A 54 9.69 -17.03 12.86
C SER A 54 10.10 -15.54 12.90
N LEU A 55 9.58 -14.74 13.84
CA LEU A 55 9.83 -13.28 13.90
C LEU A 55 11.32 -12.93 13.93
N HIS A 56 12.13 -13.74 14.63
CA HIS A 56 13.58 -13.52 14.74
C HIS A 56 14.32 -13.53 13.38
N HIS A 57 13.75 -14.14 12.35
CA HIS A 57 14.30 -14.11 10.99
C HIS A 57 13.98 -12.80 10.25
N LEU A 58 13.03 -12.00 10.76
CA LEU A 58 12.60 -10.74 10.16
C LEU A 58 13.26 -9.52 10.84
N VAL A 59 13.89 -9.70 11.99
CA VAL A 59 14.53 -8.61 12.75
C VAL A 59 15.72 -8.04 11.96
N GLY A 60 15.85 -6.71 11.98
CA GLY A 60 16.96 -5.98 11.37
C GLY A 60 16.86 -5.77 9.86
N LYS A 61 15.79 -6.25 9.21
CA LYS A 61 15.50 -6.06 7.80
C LYS A 61 14.03 -5.69 7.59
N LEU A 62 13.73 -5.04 6.47
CA LEU A 62 12.35 -4.88 6.06
C LEU A 62 11.72 -6.26 5.76
N PRO A 63 10.46 -6.49 6.15
CA PRO A 63 9.84 -7.81 6.04
C PRO A 63 9.91 -8.43 4.65
N HIS A 64 9.65 -7.66 3.60
CA HIS A 64 9.68 -8.14 2.22
C HIS A 64 11.09 -8.54 1.76
N HIS A 65 12.14 -7.84 2.22
CA HIS A 65 13.54 -8.23 1.98
C HIS A 65 13.89 -9.54 2.70
N ALA A 66 13.56 -9.62 4.00
CA ALA A 66 13.81 -10.82 4.78
C ALA A 66 13.05 -12.04 4.21
N MET A 67 11.80 -11.87 3.82
CA MET A 67 10.99 -12.92 3.21
C MET A 67 11.52 -13.36 1.85
N ARG A 68 12.07 -12.45 1.01
CA ARG A 68 12.77 -12.83 -0.23
C ARG A 68 13.98 -13.71 0.07
N ASP A 69 14.84 -13.27 1.03
CA ASP A 69 16.04 -14.01 1.38
C ASP A 69 15.72 -15.41 1.95
N LEU A 70 14.64 -15.53 2.71
CA LEU A 70 14.12 -16.80 3.19
C LEU A 70 13.56 -17.68 2.06
N ALA A 71 12.82 -17.08 1.11
CA ALA A 71 12.26 -17.80 -0.04
C ALA A 71 13.35 -18.41 -0.93
N ARG A 72 14.50 -17.75 -1.06
CA ARG A 72 15.67 -18.31 -1.78
C ARG A 72 16.21 -19.61 -1.14
N ARG A 73 16.01 -19.81 0.17
CA ARG A 73 16.49 -20.96 0.94
C ARG A 73 15.43 -22.04 1.10
N HIS A 74 14.19 -21.66 1.29
CA HIS A 74 13.08 -22.55 1.65
C HIS A 74 12.13 -22.83 0.49
N GLY A 75 12.27 -22.10 -0.61
CA GLY A 75 11.43 -22.24 -1.80
C GLY A 75 10.41 -21.13 -1.96
N PRO A 76 9.75 -21.08 -3.14
CA PRO A 76 8.89 -19.97 -3.55
C PRO A 76 7.55 -19.92 -2.81
N VAL A 77 7.21 -21.00 -2.11
CA VAL A 77 6.06 -21.10 -1.20
C VAL A 77 6.59 -21.59 0.12
N MET A 78 6.54 -20.76 1.15
CA MET A 78 7.03 -21.10 2.48
C MET A 78 6.02 -20.74 3.56
N LEU A 79 6.01 -21.50 4.65
CA LEU A 79 5.16 -21.26 5.80
C LEU A 79 5.99 -20.64 6.94
N LEU A 80 5.64 -19.43 7.33
CA LEU A 80 6.16 -18.76 8.51
C LEU A 80 5.14 -18.87 9.64
N ARG A 81 5.62 -18.84 10.87
CA ARG A 81 4.80 -18.59 12.04
C ARG A 81 5.18 -17.23 12.62
N ILE A 82 4.37 -16.22 12.38
CA ILE A 82 4.63 -14.83 12.82
C ILE A 82 3.86 -14.61 14.14
N GLY A 83 4.55 -14.74 15.27
CA GLY A 83 3.88 -14.87 16.57
C GLY A 83 3.06 -16.16 16.63
N GLU A 84 1.74 -16.04 16.75
CA GLU A 84 0.79 -17.17 16.71
C GLU A 84 0.23 -17.42 15.31
N VAL A 85 0.41 -16.48 14.38
CA VAL A 85 -0.28 -16.46 13.08
C VAL A 85 0.48 -17.29 12.05
N PRO A 86 -0.11 -18.38 11.52
CA PRO A 86 0.45 -19.12 10.40
C PRO A 86 0.32 -18.26 9.14
N THR A 87 1.45 -17.98 8.50
CA THR A 87 1.53 -17.08 7.35
C THR A 87 2.25 -17.74 6.19
N LEU A 88 1.52 -17.99 5.11
CA LEU A 88 2.07 -18.45 3.84
C LEU A 88 2.68 -17.27 3.09
N VAL A 89 3.94 -17.38 2.70
CA VAL A 89 4.62 -16.39 1.86
C VAL A 89 4.78 -16.94 0.45
N VAL A 90 4.25 -16.21 -0.51
CA VAL A 90 4.28 -16.53 -1.94
C VAL A 90 5.26 -15.59 -2.63
N SER A 91 6.29 -16.18 -3.28
CA SER A 91 7.40 -15.45 -3.91
C SER A 91 7.72 -15.95 -5.32
N SER A 92 6.76 -16.61 -6.02
CA SER A 92 6.91 -16.96 -7.44
C SER A 92 5.64 -16.67 -8.22
N ARG A 93 5.82 -16.43 -9.52
CA ARG A 93 4.74 -16.20 -10.49
C ARG A 93 3.72 -17.35 -10.47
N ASP A 94 4.20 -18.59 -10.49
CA ASP A 94 3.34 -19.76 -10.58
C ASP A 94 2.49 -19.93 -9.32
N ALA A 95 3.09 -19.75 -8.12
CA ALA A 95 2.35 -19.77 -6.87
C ALA A 95 1.33 -18.63 -6.77
N ALA A 96 1.70 -17.41 -7.18
CA ALA A 96 0.80 -16.26 -7.21
C ALA A 96 -0.36 -16.50 -8.17
N ARG A 97 -0.10 -17.10 -9.34
CA ARG A 97 -1.12 -17.48 -10.32
C ARG A 97 -2.07 -18.53 -9.76
N GLU A 98 -1.53 -19.57 -9.16
CA GLU A 98 -2.35 -20.64 -8.58
C GLU A 98 -3.26 -20.09 -7.48
N MET A 99 -2.73 -19.24 -6.60
CA MET A 99 -3.48 -18.62 -5.51
C MET A 99 -4.52 -17.60 -6.01
N MET A 100 -4.14 -16.69 -6.95
CA MET A 100 -5.00 -15.56 -7.34
C MET A 100 -5.89 -15.83 -8.55
N LYS A 101 -5.68 -16.94 -9.27
CA LYS A 101 -6.48 -17.33 -10.42
C LYS A 101 -7.15 -18.67 -10.19
N THR A 102 -6.39 -19.74 -9.95
CA THR A 102 -6.94 -21.11 -9.82
C THR A 102 -7.76 -21.25 -8.54
N HIS A 103 -7.23 -20.80 -7.40
CA HIS A 103 -7.87 -20.87 -6.08
C HIS A 103 -8.34 -19.48 -5.58
N ASP A 104 -8.66 -18.55 -6.48
CA ASP A 104 -8.99 -17.17 -6.16
C ASP A 104 -10.08 -17.05 -5.08
N MET A 105 -11.12 -17.87 -5.14
CA MET A 105 -12.19 -17.87 -4.13
C MET A 105 -11.71 -18.32 -2.75
N ALA A 106 -10.83 -19.30 -2.67
CA ALA A 106 -10.29 -19.77 -1.40
C ALA A 106 -9.46 -18.69 -0.71
N PHE A 107 -8.83 -17.79 -1.46
CA PHE A 107 -7.99 -16.69 -0.95
C PHE A 107 -8.62 -15.30 -1.11
N ALA A 108 -9.92 -15.21 -1.38
CA ALA A 108 -10.58 -13.92 -1.60
C ALA A 108 -10.86 -13.14 -0.31
N THR A 109 -10.78 -13.75 0.88
CA THR A 109 -11.06 -13.03 2.13
C THR A 109 -9.83 -12.31 2.67
N ARG A 110 -10.08 -11.31 3.54
CA ARG A 110 -9.08 -10.58 4.30
C ARG A 110 -9.11 -11.03 5.74
N PRO A 111 -7.95 -11.25 6.39
CA PRO A 111 -7.93 -11.43 7.83
C PRO A 111 -8.25 -10.10 8.51
N LEU A 112 -9.13 -10.14 9.50
CA LEU A 112 -9.40 -8.99 10.36
C LEU A 112 -8.59 -9.14 11.64
N SER A 113 -7.48 -8.42 11.72
CA SER A 113 -6.71 -8.29 12.95
C SER A 113 -7.41 -7.40 13.97
N ALA A 114 -6.92 -7.36 15.21
CA ALA A 114 -7.52 -6.54 16.27
C ALA A 114 -7.56 -5.05 15.90
N THR A 115 -6.54 -4.54 15.22
CA THR A 115 -6.49 -3.16 14.75
C THR A 115 -7.44 -2.94 13.57
N LEU A 116 -7.52 -3.88 12.64
CA LEU A 116 -8.40 -3.79 11.49
C LEU A 116 -9.87 -3.87 11.89
N HIS A 117 -10.25 -4.68 12.88
CA HIS A 117 -11.63 -4.67 13.42
C HIS A 117 -12.09 -3.27 13.82
N VAL A 118 -11.21 -2.51 14.49
CA VAL A 118 -11.52 -1.15 14.93
C VAL A 118 -11.62 -0.19 13.74
N ILE A 119 -10.56 -0.12 12.93
CA ILE A 119 -10.42 0.90 11.87
C ILE A 119 -11.48 0.72 10.78
N THR A 120 -11.84 -0.51 10.47
CA THR A 120 -12.78 -0.85 9.38
C THR A 120 -14.21 -1.06 9.85
N CYS A 121 -14.52 -0.73 11.12
CA CYS A 121 -15.85 -0.99 11.71
C CYS A 121 -16.29 -2.44 11.49
N ASP A 122 -15.47 -3.38 11.97
CA ASP A 122 -15.68 -4.84 11.83
C ASP A 122 -15.70 -5.33 10.37
N GLY A 123 -14.86 -4.73 9.51
CA GLY A 123 -14.74 -5.11 8.11
C GLY A 123 -15.95 -4.65 7.28
N ARG A 124 -16.49 -3.49 7.56
CA ARG A 124 -17.61 -2.88 6.81
C ARG A 124 -17.14 -1.91 5.73
N ASP A 125 -15.93 -2.06 5.28
CA ASP A 125 -15.25 -1.27 4.25
C ASP A 125 -15.04 -2.07 2.95
N LEU A 126 -14.59 -1.39 1.89
CA LEU A 126 -14.31 -2.01 0.59
C LEU A 126 -13.04 -2.85 0.60
N VAL A 127 -12.01 -2.41 1.34
CA VAL A 127 -10.64 -2.98 1.26
C VAL A 127 -10.50 -4.24 2.09
N PHE A 128 -11.00 -4.24 3.34
CA PHE A 128 -10.79 -5.33 4.30
C PHE A 128 -12.04 -6.17 4.58
N ALA A 129 -13.23 -5.78 4.13
CA ALA A 129 -14.43 -6.59 4.32
C ALA A 129 -14.18 -8.06 3.94
N PRO A 130 -14.58 -9.04 4.77
CA PRO A 130 -14.50 -10.45 4.43
C PRO A 130 -15.23 -10.75 3.11
N TYR A 131 -14.71 -11.70 2.33
CA TYR A 131 -15.36 -12.06 1.07
C TYR A 131 -16.73 -12.70 1.31
N GLY A 132 -17.75 -12.06 0.79
CA GLY A 132 -19.15 -12.46 0.94
C GLY A 132 -20.08 -11.55 0.14
N ASP A 133 -21.38 -11.66 0.36
CA ASP A 133 -22.40 -10.89 -0.37
C ASP A 133 -22.28 -9.39 -0.08
N TYR A 134 -22.00 -9.03 1.17
CA TYR A 134 -21.76 -7.65 1.56
C TYR A 134 -20.59 -7.03 0.79
N TRP A 135 -19.44 -7.71 0.78
CA TRP A 135 -18.28 -7.23 0.00
C TRP A 135 -18.59 -7.15 -1.50
N ARG A 136 -19.33 -8.13 -2.06
CA ARG A 136 -19.72 -8.10 -3.47
C ARG A 136 -20.59 -6.90 -3.79
N GLN A 137 -21.48 -6.52 -2.88
CA GLN A 137 -22.29 -5.31 -3.01
C GLN A 137 -21.42 -4.06 -3.01
N LEU A 138 -20.52 -3.88 -2.02
CA LEU A 138 -19.59 -2.74 -1.99
C LEU A 138 -18.72 -2.67 -3.24
N ARG A 139 -18.16 -3.83 -3.67
CA ARG A 139 -17.34 -3.90 -4.89
C ARG A 139 -18.12 -3.51 -6.12
N LYS A 140 -19.39 -3.92 -6.23
CA LYS A 140 -20.28 -3.50 -7.32
C LYS A 140 -20.45 -1.98 -7.30
N ILE A 141 -20.82 -1.39 -6.17
CA ILE A 141 -20.95 0.07 -6.04
C ILE A 141 -19.65 0.75 -6.47
N ALA A 142 -18.51 0.29 -5.98
CA ALA A 142 -17.20 0.88 -6.34
C ALA A 142 -16.95 0.88 -7.85
N VAL A 143 -17.20 -0.22 -8.56
CA VAL A 143 -16.86 -0.33 -9.99
C VAL A 143 -17.93 0.22 -10.92
N THR A 144 -19.22 0.28 -10.48
CA THR A 144 -20.33 0.78 -11.33
C THR A 144 -20.67 2.24 -11.08
N GLU A 145 -20.38 2.78 -9.90
CA GLU A 145 -20.79 4.13 -9.51
C GLU A 145 -19.60 5.05 -9.23
N LEU A 146 -18.56 4.55 -8.51
CA LEU A 146 -17.51 5.40 -7.99
C LEU A 146 -16.28 5.49 -8.91
N LEU A 147 -15.85 4.38 -9.52
CA LEU A 147 -14.59 4.26 -10.25
C LEU A 147 -14.77 3.86 -11.73
N THR A 148 -15.90 4.25 -12.31
CA THR A 148 -16.11 4.07 -13.75
C THR A 148 -15.19 5.01 -14.55
N ALA A 149 -14.78 4.61 -15.76
CA ALA A 149 -14.00 5.48 -16.65
C ALA A 149 -14.68 6.84 -16.86
N ARG A 150 -16.01 6.86 -17.04
CA ARG A 150 -16.79 8.11 -17.17
C ARG A 150 -16.62 9.00 -15.94
N ARG A 151 -16.71 8.43 -14.73
CA ARG A 151 -16.58 9.17 -13.46
C ARG A 151 -15.14 9.69 -13.29
N VAL A 152 -14.15 8.85 -13.53
CA VAL A 152 -12.74 9.23 -13.48
C VAL A 152 -12.44 10.37 -14.45
N ASN A 153 -12.95 10.28 -15.69
CA ASN A 153 -12.78 11.35 -16.69
C ASN A 153 -13.51 12.64 -16.29
N SER A 154 -14.64 12.58 -15.59
CA SER A 154 -15.32 13.80 -15.13
C SER A 154 -14.51 14.61 -14.11
N TYR A 155 -13.53 14.00 -13.45
CA TYR A 155 -12.60 14.66 -12.52
C TYR A 155 -11.30 15.18 -13.20
N ARG A 156 -11.24 15.17 -14.55
CA ARG A 156 -10.06 15.62 -15.29
C ARG A 156 -9.71 17.08 -14.98
N SER A 157 -10.69 17.98 -14.96
CA SER A 157 -10.47 19.39 -14.62
C SER A 157 -9.86 19.56 -13.23
N ILE A 158 -10.32 18.76 -12.25
CA ILE A 158 -9.76 18.76 -10.90
C ILE A 158 -8.27 18.39 -10.94
N ARG A 159 -7.90 17.33 -11.66
CA ARG A 159 -6.50 16.91 -11.76
C ARG A 159 -5.64 17.97 -12.45
N GLU A 160 -6.10 18.51 -13.56
CA GLU A 160 -5.38 19.56 -14.31
C GLU A 160 -5.18 20.84 -13.47
N GLU A 161 -6.19 21.26 -12.72
CA GLU A 161 -6.13 22.43 -11.84
C GLU A 161 -5.16 22.24 -10.67
N GLU A 162 -5.21 21.07 -9.98
CA GLU A 162 -4.31 20.79 -8.85
C GLU A 162 -2.86 20.63 -9.32
N VAL A 163 -2.64 20.02 -10.48
CA VAL A 163 -1.33 19.96 -11.12
C VAL A 163 -0.80 21.35 -11.43
N ALA A 164 -1.61 22.21 -12.06
CA ALA A 164 -1.23 23.59 -12.35
C ALA A 164 -0.93 24.38 -11.07
N ALA A 165 -1.69 24.15 -9.99
CA ALA A 165 -1.44 24.78 -8.69
C ALA A 165 -0.09 24.35 -8.11
N MET A 166 0.23 23.05 -8.14
CA MET A 166 1.53 22.53 -7.71
C MET A 166 2.67 23.11 -8.55
N LEU A 167 2.52 23.14 -9.90
CA LEU A 167 3.55 23.72 -10.79
C LEU A 167 3.80 25.20 -10.50
N ARG A 168 2.75 25.98 -10.24
CA ARG A 168 2.90 27.39 -9.82
C ARG A 168 3.67 27.52 -8.52
N ALA A 169 3.36 26.70 -7.51
CA ALA A 169 4.07 26.73 -6.24
C ALA A 169 5.55 26.37 -6.39
N VAL A 170 5.84 25.40 -7.27
CA VAL A 170 7.22 25.01 -7.58
C VAL A 170 7.95 26.09 -8.38
N ALA A 171 7.30 26.73 -9.36
CA ALA A 171 7.88 27.84 -10.12
C ALA A 171 8.22 29.03 -9.22
N ALA A 172 7.33 29.40 -8.30
CA ALA A 172 7.58 30.45 -7.31
C ALA A 172 8.78 30.13 -6.39
N ALA A 173 9.00 28.84 -6.07
CA ALA A 173 10.19 28.42 -5.34
C ALA A 173 11.49 28.50 -6.18
N ALA A 174 11.38 28.41 -7.54
CA ALA A 174 12.50 28.51 -8.44
C ALA A 174 12.98 29.96 -8.66
N GLU A 175 12.08 30.94 -8.57
CA GLU A 175 12.36 32.35 -8.83
C GLU A 175 13.14 33.05 -7.71
N GLY A 176 13.29 32.42 -6.55
CA GLY A 176 14.12 32.91 -5.45
C GLY A 176 15.59 33.05 -5.87
N THR A 177 16.17 34.26 -5.79
CA THR A 177 17.57 34.56 -6.15
C THR A 177 18.53 34.39 -4.95
N GLY A 178 19.72 33.81 -5.19
CA GLY A 178 20.79 33.69 -4.20
C GLY A 178 20.56 32.61 -3.15
N ALA A 179 20.96 32.86 -1.90
CA ALA A 179 20.78 31.95 -0.75
C ALA A 179 19.30 31.66 -0.39
N ALA A 180 18.37 32.41 -0.99
CA ALA A 180 16.94 32.25 -0.85
C ALA A 180 16.29 31.29 -1.88
N ALA A 181 17.07 30.71 -2.80
CA ALA A 181 16.56 29.66 -3.71
C ALA A 181 16.03 28.49 -2.87
N ARG A 182 14.71 28.40 -2.76
CA ARG A 182 14.04 27.39 -1.91
C ARG A 182 14.08 26.02 -2.60
N THR A 183 14.49 25.03 -1.85
CA THR A 183 14.28 23.64 -2.23
C THR A 183 12.82 23.25 -1.97
N VAL A 184 12.26 22.41 -2.82
CA VAL A 184 10.93 21.83 -2.63
C VAL A 184 11.11 20.43 -2.06
N GLU A 185 10.45 20.13 -0.94
CA GLU A 185 10.35 18.74 -0.47
C GLU A 185 9.32 18.02 -1.37
N MET A 186 9.84 17.20 -2.28
CA MET A 186 9.06 16.65 -3.39
C MET A 186 8.02 15.63 -2.92
N ARG A 187 8.34 14.80 -1.93
CA ARG A 187 7.37 13.83 -1.41
C ARG A 187 6.15 14.54 -0.81
N ALA A 188 6.37 15.59 -0.01
CA ALA A 188 5.27 16.37 0.55
C ALA A 188 4.44 17.03 -0.55
N ALA A 189 5.08 17.61 -1.57
CA ALA A 189 4.39 18.24 -2.69
C ALA A 189 3.52 17.23 -3.48
N LEU A 190 4.06 16.05 -3.79
CA LEU A 190 3.35 15.00 -4.53
C LEU A 190 2.25 14.34 -3.69
N THR A 191 2.48 14.16 -2.38
CA THR A 191 1.44 13.67 -1.46
C THR A 191 0.32 14.70 -1.32
N ALA A 192 0.65 15.99 -1.21
CA ALA A 192 -0.33 17.06 -1.17
C ALA A 192 -1.17 17.11 -2.46
N LEU A 193 -0.53 17.01 -3.63
CA LEU A 193 -1.21 16.94 -4.93
C LEU A 193 -2.20 15.77 -4.98
N SER A 194 -1.73 14.56 -4.67
CA SER A 194 -2.57 13.35 -4.66
C SER A 194 -3.75 13.47 -3.68
N THR A 195 -3.49 14.06 -2.52
CA THR A 195 -4.50 14.30 -1.48
C THR A 195 -5.56 15.30 -1.93
N ASP A 196 -5.13 16.45 -2.51
CA ASP A 196 -6.06 17.49 -2.94
C ASP A 196 -6.92 17.03 -4.12
N ILE A 197 -6.34 16.28 -5.07
CA ILE A 197 -7.11 15.63 -6.15
C ILE A 197 -8.15 14.66 -5.55
N THR A 198 -7.74 13.80 -4.63
CA THR A 198 -8.63 12.81 -4.00
C THR A 198 -9.71 13.49 -3.17
N ALA A 199 -9.37 14.52 -2.36
CA ALA A 199 -10.33 15.27 -1.57
C ALA A 199 -11.40 15.92 -2.46
N ARG A 200 -10.99 16.57 -3.53
CA ARG A 200 -11.92 17.21 -4.46
C ARG A 200 -12.79 16.20 -5.21
N ALA A 201 -12.25 15.06 -5.58
CA ALA A 201 -13.02 13.99 -6.22
C ALA A 201 -14.02 13.32 -5.25
N VAL A 202 -13.66 13.21 -3.97
CA VAL A 202 -14.50 12.58 -2.94
C VAL A 202 -15.53 13.56 -2.37
N PHE A 203 -15.10 14.78 -1.99
CA PHE A 203 -15.90 15.75 -1.24
C PHE A 203 -16.37 16.95 -2.05
N GLY A 204 -15.82 17.20 -3.24
CA GLY A 204 -16.10 18.39 -4.05
C GLY A 204 -15.24 19.62 -3.72
N ASN A 205 -14.50 19.59 -2.64
CA ASN A 205 -13.62 20.68 -2.20
C ASN A 205 -12.33 20.13 -1.56
N ARG A 206 -11.37 21.02 -1.33
CA ARG A 206 -10.20 20.68 -0.52
C ARG A 206 -10.62 20.51 0.94
N CYS A 207 -10.12 19.47 1.58
CA CYS A 207 -10.40 19.22 2.99
C CYS A 207 -9.78 20.34 3.86
N LYS A 208 -10.60 21.04 4.66
CA LYS A 208 -10.15 22.10 5.57
C LYS A 208 -9.21 21.56 6.65
N ASP A 209 -9.49 20.36 7.15
CA ASP A 209 -8.73 19.66 8.19
C ASP A 209 -7.72 18.66 7.59
N ARG A 210 -7.18 18.97 6.40
CA ARG A 210 -6.34 18.07 5.61
C ARG A 210 -5.16 17.50 6.40
N GLU A 211 -4.44 18.34 7.13
CA GLU A 211 -3.24 17.92 7.87
C GLU A 211 -3.61 16.96 9.00
N GLU A 212 -4.65 17.26 9.75
CA GLU A 212 -5.15 16.39 10.82
C GLU A 212 -5.65 15.05 10.24
N TYR A 213 -6.39 15.09 9.13
CA TYR A 213 -6.91 13.88 8.48
C TYR A 213 -5.78 13.00 7.93
N LEU A 214 -4.78 13.60 7.28
CA LEU A 214 -3.60 12.87 6.78
C LEU A 214 -2.79 12.25 7.91
N ALA A 215 -2.65 12.93 9.04
CA ALA A 215 -2.01 12.36 10.23
C ALA A 215 -2.74 11.08 10.69
N GLN A 216 -4.09 11.03 10.62
CA GLN A 216 -4.84 9.83 10.95
C GLN A 216 -4.63 8.71 9.91
N VAL A 217 -4.54 9.05 8.62
CA VAL A 217 -4.19 8.09 7.57
C VAL A 217 -2.81 7.50 7.80
N ASP A 218 -1.81 8.33 8.13
CA ASP A 218 -0.44 7.88 8.41
C ASP A 218 -0.40 6.97 9.64
N HIS A 219 -1.06 7.34 10.73
CA HIS A 219 -1.18 6.49 11.92
C HIS A 219 -1.87 5.16 11.61
N THR A 220 -2.91 5.17 10.77
CA THR A 220 -3.59 3.96 10.32
C THR A 220 -2.65 3.04 9.55
N ILE A 221 -1.83 3.58 8.65
CA ILE A 221 -0.84 2.83 7.87
C ILE A 221 0.18 2.15 8.79
N GLU A 222 0.65 2.84 9.81
CA GLU A 222 1.57 2.27 10.81
C GLU A 222 0.89 1.17 11.65
N LEU A 223 -0.32 1.43 12.15
CA LEU A 223 -1.07 0.49 13.00
C LEU A 223 -1.47 -0.78 12.25
N THR A 224 -1.75 -0.68 10.95
CA THR A 224 -2.20 -1.80 10.10
C THR A 224 -1.06 -2.56 9.42
N ALA A 225 0.20 -2.23 9.70
CA ALA A 225 1.36 -2.94 9.16
C ALA A 225 1.43 -4.43 9.54
N GLY A 226 0.60 -4.90 10.50
CA GLY A 226 0.43 -6.31 10.87
C GLY A 226 1.53 -6.88 11.77
N PHE A 227 2.42 -6.03 12.30
CA PHE A 227 3.53 -6.43 13.17
C PHE A 227 3.42 -5.91 14.61
N ASN A 228 2.21 -5.53 15.02
CA ASN A 228 1.96 -5.10 16.40
C ASN A 228 1.55 -6.30 17.30
N PRO A 229 1.75 -6.20 18.63
CA PRO A 229 1.49 -7.32 19.53
C PRO A 229 0.05 -7.86 19.52
N ALA A 230 -0.95 -7.01 19.32
CA ALA A 230 -2.35 -7.43 19.29
C ALA A 230 -2.67 -8.32 18.07
N ASP A 231 -2.03 -8.02 16.92
CA ASP A 231 -2.22 -8.77 15.68
C ASP A 231 -1.36 -10.05 15.63
N LEU A 232 -0.18 -10.03 16.28
CA LEU A 232 0.74 -11.16 16.31
C LEU A 232 0.34 -12.25 17.31
N TRP A 233 -0.32 -11.87 18.41
CA TRP A 233 -0.81 -12.78 19.44
C TRP A 233 -2.31 -12.58 19.68
N PRO A 234 -3.17 -12.92 18.71
CA PRO A 234 -4.61 -12.67 18.78
C PRO A 234 -5.30 -13.44 19.91
N SER A 235 -4.73 -14.55 20.39
CA SER A 235 -5.27 -15.28 21.55
C SER A 235 -4.99 -14.57 22.88
N SER A 236 -4.02 -13.65 22.92
CA SER A 236 -3.56 -12.96 24.13
C SER A 236 -4.27 -11.63 24.35
N ARG A 237 -5.32 -11.62 25.18
CA ARG A 237 -5.97 -10.35 25.62
C ARG A 237 -4.99 -9.39 26.30
N LEU A 238 -3.92 -9.93 26.92
CA LEU A 238 -2.90 -9.14 27.59
C LEU A 238 -2.03 -8.38 26.57
N ALA A 239 -1.65 -9.01 25.48
CA ALA A 239 -0.88 -8.36 24.40
C ALA A 239 -1.61 -7.13 23.83
N GLY A 240 -2.92 -7.25 23.58
CA GLY A 240 -3.74 -6.13 23.12
C GLY A 240 -3.83 -4.99 24.14
N ARG A 241 -4.05 -5.32 25.42
CA ARG A 241 -4.19 -4.31 26.49
C ARG A 241 -2.89 -3.59 26.80
N LEU A 242 -1.78 -4.32 26.98
CA LEU A 242 -0.49 -3.73 27.35
C LEU A 242 0.14 -2.90 26.23
N SER A 243 -0.09 -3.28 24.97
CA SER A 243 0.44 -2.52 23.84
C SER A 243 -0.27 -1.17 23.61
N GLY A 244 -1.50 -1.01 24.14
CA GLY A 244 -2.34 0.18 23.90
C GLY A 244 -2.73 0.39 22.44
N ILE A 245 -2.41 -0.56 21.55
CA ILE A 245 -2.56 -0.43 20.11
C ILE A 245 -4.04 -0.33 19.70
N VAL A 246 -4.92 -1.11 20.33
CA VAL A 246 -6.35 -1.08 20.05
C VAL A 246 -6.94 0.29 20.38
N ARG A 247 -6.59 0.85 21.55
CA ARG A 247 -7.02 2.20 21.95
C ARG A 247 -6.52 3.27 20.97
N ARG A 248 -5.25 3.17 20.51
CA ARG A 248 -4.72 4.10 19.51
C ARG A 248 -5.46 3.99 18.18
N ALA A 249 -5.87 2.78 17.80
CA ALA A 249 -6.70 2.57 16.60
C ALA A 249 -8.10 3.19 16.76
N GLU A 250 -8.71 3.08 17.95
CA GLU A 250 -9.98 3.73 18.28
C GLU A 250 -9.87 5.25 18.22
N GLU A 251 -8.84 5.84 18.86
CA GLU A 251 -8.58 7.28 18.85
C GLU A 251 -8.38 7.80 17.41
N CYS A 252 -7.64 7.05 16.58
CA CYS A 252 -7.40 7.37 15.17
C CYS A 252 -8.70 7.36 14.35
N ARG A 253 -9.48 6.28 14.43
CA ARG A 253 -10.78 6.16 13.76
C ARG A 253 -11.74 7.27 14.19
N ASP A 254 -11.88 7.50 15.49
CA ASP A 254 -12.84 8.46 16.03
C ASP A 254 -12.49 9.89 15.60
N THR A 255 -11.21 10.24 15.54
CA THR A 255 -10.76 11.54 15.03
C THR A 255 -11.08 11.68 13.54
N ALA A 256 -10.74 10.67 12.73
CA ALA A 256 -11.06 10.68 11.30
C ALA A 256 -12.57 10.76 11.05
N PHE A 257 -13.38 10.01 11.81
CA PHE A 257 -14.83 10.00 11.66
C PHE A 257 -15.48 11.33 12.08
N LYS A 258 -14.96 12.02 13.10
CA LYS A 258 -15.41 13.38 13.45
C LYS A 258 -15.16 14.39 12.32
N ILE A 259 -14.01 14.28 11.63
CA ILE A 259 -13.73 15.10 10.46
C ILE A 259 -14.71 14.79 9.34
N LEU A 260 -14.96 13.51 9.06
CA LEU A 260 -15.92 13.08 8.04
C LEU A 260 -17.36 13.51 8.37
N ASP A 261 -17.77 13.45 9.64
CA ASP A 261 -19.10 13.93 10.05
C ASP A 261 -19.28 15.43 9.73
N ARG A 262 -18.27 16.27 9.98
CA ARG A 262 -18.30 17.69 9.61
C ARG A 262 -18.44 17.88 8.10
N ILE A 263 -17.62 17.16 7.31
CA ILE A 263 -17.67 17.24 5.84
C ILE A 263 -19.03 16.78 5.30
N ILE A 264 -19.58 15.69 5.84
CA ILE A 264 -20.90 15.16 5.45
C ILE A 264 -21.99 16.19 5.76
N GLN A 265 -21.98 16.82 6.94
CA GLN A 265 -22.94 17.84 7.31
C GLN A 265 -22.84 19.08 6.40
N GLU A 266 -21.65 19.62 6.18
CA GLU A 266 -21.45 20.73 5.24
C GLU A 266 -22.02 20.38 3.85
N ARG A 267 -21.80 19.14 3.39
CA ARG A 267 -22.27 18.69 2.07
C ARG A 267 -23.79 18.57 2.00
N LEU A 268 -24.43 18.02 3.05
CA LEU A 268 -25.88 17.93 3.13
C LEU A 268 -26.56 19.31 3.20
N GLU A 269 -25.91 20.29 3.83
CA GLU A 269 -26.39 21.68 3.87
C GLU A 269 -26.29 22.35 2.49
N MET A 270 -25.15 22.19 1.80
CA MET A 270 -24.97 22.68 0.42
C MET A 270 -26.00 22.08 -0.54
N ALA A 271 -26.26 20.77 -0.46
CA ALA A 271 -27.22 20.10 -1.30
C ALA A 271 -28.67 20.58 -1.10
N ARG A 272 -28.96 21.23 0.02
CA ARG A 272 -30.27 21.84 0.30
C ARG A 272 -30.39 23.26 -0.27
N SER A 273 -29.28 23.98 -0.41
CA SER A 273 -29.25 25.39 -0.83
C SER A 273 -29.03 25.57 -2.33
N ASP A 274 -28.23 24.74 -2.97
CA ASP A 274 -27.87 24.85 -4.38
C ASP A 274 -28.38 23.63 -5.17
N GLY A 275 -29.25 23.89 -6.16
CA GLY A 275 -29.62 22.88 -7.13
C GLY A 275 -28.42 22.45 -7.98
N ALA A 276 -27.99 21.17 -7.80
CA ALA A 276 -27.14 20.38 -8.69
C ALA A 276 -25.77 20.98 -9.09
N ALA A 277 -24.87 21.19 -8.14
CA ALA A 277 -23.45 21.10 -8.38
C ALA A 277 -23.04 19.62 -8.56
N GLY A 278 -22.00 19.34 -9.37
CA GLY A 278 -21.61 18.01 -9.81
C GLY A 278 -21.62 16.91 -8.71
N GLU A 279 -21.93 15.69 -9.09
CA GLU A 279 -22.04 14.56 -8.17
C GLU A 279 -20.63 13.99 -7.84
N TYR A 280 -20.21 14.14 -6.59
CA TYR A 280 -18.96 13.62 -6.05
C TYR A 280 -19.16 12.25 -5.40
N LEU A 281 -18.08 11.56 -5.00
CA LEU A 281 -18.20 10.20 -4.46
C LEU A 281 -19.07 10.12 -3.20
N ILE A 282 -18.99 11.12 -2.33
CA ILE A 282 -19.82 11.23 -1.13
C ILE A 282 -21.32 11.36 -1.49
N ASP A 283 -21.66 12.15 -2.50
CA ASP A 283 -23.04 12.36 -2.92
C ASP A 283 -23.65 11.06 -3.46
N VAL A 284 -22.84 10.28 -4.21
CA VAL A 284 -23.25 8.97 -4.71
C VAL A 284 -23.59 8.02 -3.57
N LEU A 285 -22.72 7.94 -2.54
CA LEU A 285 -22.95 7.05 -1.40
C LEU A 285 -24.18 7.49 -0.58
N LEU A 286 -24.36 8.78 -0.34
CA LEU A 286 -25.53 9.33 0.35
C LEU A 286 -26.81 9.13 -0.46
N ARG A 287 -26.77 9.27 -1.78
CA ARG A 287 -27.90 8.99 -2.67
C ARG A 287 -28.29 7.52 -2.59
N ILE A 288 -27.32 6.60 -2.74
CA ILE A 288 -27.57 5.16 -2.63
C ILE A 288 -28.16 4.78 -1.28
N GLN A 289 -27.66 5.38 -0.18
CA GLN A 289 -28.24 5.18 1.15
C GLN A 289 -29.71 5.64 1.21
N LYS A 290 -30.00 6.81 0.67
CA LYS A 290 -31.36 7.41 0.67
C LYS A 290 -32.32 6.63 -0.23
N GLU A 291 -31.92 6.21 -1.41
CA GLU A 291 -32.72 5.43 -2.35
C GLU A 291 -33.06 4.04 -1.80
N GLY A 292 -32.20 3.47 -1.00
CA GLY A 292 -32.38 2.13 -0.44
C GLY A 292 -32.29 1.04 -1.51
N GLY A 293 -32.96 -0.09 -1.28
CA GLY A 293 -33.03 -1.21 -2.24
C GLY A 293 -31.77 -2.09 -2.28
N LEU A 294 -30.78 -1.81 -1.46
CA LEU A 294 -29.60 -2.67 -1.31
C LEU A 294 -29.94 -3.90 -0.46
N GLN A 295 -29.34 -5.04 -0.78
CA GLN A 295 -29.45 -6.25 0.03
C GLN A 295 -28.93 -6.01 1.47
N PHE A 296 -27.88 -5.22 1.61
CA PHE A 296 -27.31 -4.77 2.87
C PHE A 296 -27.39 -3.25 2.90
N PRO A 297 -28.27 -2.65 3.69
CA PRO A 297 -28.37 -1.20 3.84
C PRO A 297 -27.03 -0.61 4.33
N LEU A 298 -26.65 0.55 3.79
CA LEU A 298 -25.45 1.26 4.22
C LEU A 298 -25.79 2.15 5.43
N ALA A 299 -25.21 1.87 6.58
CA ALA A 299 -25.21 2.78 7.71
C ALA A 299 -24.25 3.97 7.47
N MET A 300 -24.37 5.04 8.26
CA MET A 300 -23.49 6.20 8.12
C MET A 300 -22.03 5.82 8.39
N ASP A 301 -21.78 4.92 9.34
CA ASP A 301 -20.43 4.44 9.63
C ASP A 301 -19.84 3.59 8.49
N ASP A 302 -20.69 2.85 7.74
CA ASP A 302 -20.24 2.14 6.53
C ASP A 302 -19.81 3.15 5.45
N ILE A 303 -20.55 4.25 5.28
CA ILE A 303 -20.19 5.31 4.34
C ILE A 303 -18.86 5.94 4.76
N LYS A 304 -18.70 6.30 6.04
CA LYS A 304 -17.45 6.88 6.56
C LYS A 304 -16.27 5.94 6.39
N ALA A 305 -16.42 4.64 6.72
CA ALA A 305 -15.36 3.64 6.53
C ALA A 305 -14.94 3.52 5.06
N ASN A 306 -15.89 3.48 4.12
CA ASN A 306 -15.60 3.42 2.70
C ASN A 306 -14.94 4.70 2.16
N ILE A 307 -15.35 5.87 2.66
CA ILE A 307 -14.70 7.14 2.30
C ILE A 307 -13.27 7.17 2.85
N PHE A 308 -13.04 6.74 4.09
CA PHE A 308 -11.73 6.66 4.70
C PHE A 308 -10.78 5.77 3.91
N ASP A 309 -11.26 4.60 3.47
CA ASP A 309 -10.53 3.69 2.59
C ASP A 309 -10.14 4.34 1.26
N ILE A 310 -11.12 4.90 0.53
CA ILE A 310 -10.91 5.46 -0.80
C ILE A 310 -9.96 6.66 -0.72
N PHE A 311 -10.14 7.51 0.28
CA PHE A 311 -9.30 8.67 0.47
C PHE A 311 -7.86 8.27 0.85
N GLY A 312 -7.69 7.42 1.87
CA GLY A 312 -6.38 6.96 2.30
C GLY A 312 -5.63 6.19 1.21
N ALA A 313 -6.31 5.27 0.54
CA ALA A 313 -5.73 4.49 -0.55
C ALA A 313 -5.32 5.38 -1.75
N GLY A 314 -6.15 6.32 -2.14
CA GLY A 314 -5.90 7.20 -3.29
C GLY A 314 -4.78 8.22 -3.04
N SER A 315 -4.71 8.77 -1.83
CA SER A 315 -3.73 9.81 -1.47
C SER A 315 -2.33 9.24 -1.30
N GLU A 316 -2.17 8.28 -0.40
CA GLU A 316 -0.87 7.79 0.05
C GLU A 316 -0.14 6.96 -1.01
N THR A 317 -0.82 6.02 -1.64
CA THR A 317 -0.18 5.11 -2.60
C THR A 317 0.28 5.83 -3.85
N SER A 318 -0.51 6.80 -4.33
CA SER A 318 -0.18 7.62 -5.49
C SER A 318 1.00 8.55 -5.19
N GLY A 319 0.98 9.25 -4.05
CA GLY A 319 2.09 10.10 -3.62
C GLY A 319 3.40 9.32 -3.46
N THR A 320 3.32 8.13 -2.84
CA THR A 320 4.48 7.23 -2.69
C THR A 320 5.02 6.76 -4.04
N ALA A 321 4.16 6.36 -4.97
CA ALA A 321 4.58 5.91 -6.31
C ALA A 321 5.27 7.03 -7.08
N LEU A 322 4.71 8.24 -7.07
CA LEU A 322 5.29 9.41 -7.72
C LEU A 322 6.64 9.80 -7.10
N ALA A 323 6.77 9.76 -5.77
CA ALA A 323 8.03 10.05 -5.09
C ALA A 323 9.14 9.05 -5.46
N TRP A 324 8.81 7.77 -5.60
CA TRP A 324 9.75 6.75 -6.10
C TRP A 324 10.10 6.94 -7.57
N ALA A 325 9.11 7.27 -8.43
CA ALA A 325 9.34 7.58 -9.84
C ALA A 325 10.35 8.73 -9.98
N MET A 326 10.15 9.81 -9.23
CA MET A 326 11.08 10.94 -9.19
C MET A 326 12.46 10.53 -8.73
N ALA A 327 12.56 9.74 -7.65
CA ALA A 327 13.84 9.28 -7.13
C ALA A 327 14.61 8.42 -8.15
N GLU A 328 13.93 7.51 -8.85
CA GLU A 328 14.55 6.69 -9.89
C GLU A 328 14.98 7.51 -11.11
N LEU A 329 14.14 8.43 -11.57
CA LEU A 329 14.50 9.32 -12.69
C LEU A 329 15.72 10.16 -12.35
N ILE A 330 15.79 10.72 -11.17
CA ILE A 330 16.94 11.49 -10.68
C ILE A 330 18.20 10.63 -10.63
N ARG A 331 18.08 9.43 -10.04
CA ARG A 331 19.20 8.49 -9.93
C ARG A 331 19.72 8.03 -11.29
N ASN A 332 18.86 8.07 -12.32
CA ASN A 332 19.19 7.63 -13.68
C ASN A 332 19.10 8.80 -14.68
N PRO A 333 20.10 9.72 -14.74
CA PRO A 333 20.02 10.94 -15.53
C PRO A 333 19.82 10.72 -17.03
N THR A 334 20.26 9.59 -17.57
CA THR A 334 20.04 9.25 -18.98
C THR A 334 18.58 8.94 -19.24
N VAL A 335 17.91 8.19 -18.37
CA VAL A 335 16.48 7.92 -18.43
C VAL A 335 15.68 9.22 -18.28
N MET A 336 16.06 10.07 -17.31
CA MET A 336 15.44 11.38 -17.09
C MET A 336 15.50 12.23 -18.37
N ARG A 337 16.67 12.32 -19.03
CA ARG A 337 16.80 13.09 -20.27
C ARG A 337 15.93 12.55 -21.39
N LYS A 338 15.83 11.21 -21.55
CA LYS A 338 14.95 10.59 -22.56
C LYS A 338 13.49 10.92 -22.28
N ALA A 339 13.02 10.69 -21.05
CA ALA A 339 11.64 10.97 -20.62
C ALA A 339 11.29 12.44 -20.82
N THR A 340 12.16 13.36 -20.39
CA THR A 340 11.98 14.81 -20.59
C THR A 340 11.91 15.20 -22.07
N ALA A 341 12.78 14.62 -22.91
CA ALA A 341 12.78 14.89 -24.34
C ALA A 341 11.51 14.37 -25.03
N GLU A 342 11.02 13.21 -24.60
CA GLU A 342 9.78 12.60 -25.10
C GLU A 342 8.56 13.46 -24.76
N VAL A 343 8.39 13.83 -23.48
CA VAL A 343 7.30 14.71 -23.02
C VAL A 343 7.32 16.05 -23.75
N ARG A 344 8.49 16.71 -23.85
CA ARG A 344 8.61 17.98 -24.56
C ARG A 344 8.26 17.86 -26.03
N ARG A 345 8.63 16.77 -26.69
CA ARG A 345 8.30 16.53 -28.11
C ARG A 345 6.80 16.28 -28.28
N ALA A 346 6.19 15.44 -27.43
CA ALA A 346 4.78 15.10 -27.48
C ALA A 346 3.87 16.32 -27.31
N PHE A 347 4.27 17.27 -26.44
CA PHE A 347 3.45 18.42 -26.08
C PHE A 347 3.99 19.77 -26.60
N ALA A 348 5.00 19.79 -27.49
CA ALA A 348 5.60 21.01 -28.04
C ALA A 348 4.58 21.91 -28.70
N ALA A 349 3.59 21.36 -29.41
CA ALA A 349 2.57 22.14 -30.12
C ALA A 349 1.43 22.61 -29.19
N ALA A 350 1.19 21.92 -28.09
CA ALA A 350 0.09 22.22 -27.18
C ALA A 350 0.48 23.26 -26.11
N GLY A 351 1.78 23.48 -25.88
CA GLY A 351 2.28 24.41 -24.86
C GLY A 351 2.02 23.99 -23.40
N ALA A 352 1.28 22.89 -23.18
CA ALA A 352 0.96 22.32 -21.89
C ALA A 352 0.80 20.79 -21.99
N VAL A 353 1.16 20.08 -20.93
CA VAL A 353 0.95 18.62 -20.84
C VAL A 353 -0.53 18.35 -20.57
N SER A 354 -1.13 17.42 -21.32
CA SER A 354 -2.50 16.97 -21.14
C SER A 354 -2.55 15.46 -20.87
N GLU A 355 -3.66 14.96 -20.31
CA GLU A 355 -3.84 13.53 -20.02
C GLU A 355 -3.88 12.64 -21.28
N ASP A 356 -4.11 13.21 -22.47
CA ASP A 356 -4.16 12.48 -23.71
C ASP A 356 -2.72 12.17 -24.18
N GLY A 357 -2.29 10.96 -24.10
CA GLY A 357 -0.99 10.52 -24.65
C GLY A 357 0.03 10.02 -23.63
N LEU A 358 -0.41 9.60 -22.47
CA LEU A 358 0.45 9.09 -21.40
C LEU A 358 0.49 7.57 -21.37
N GLY A 359 1.70 7.04 -21.32
CA GLY A 359 1.98 5.60 -21.33
C GLY A 359 2.11 4.97 -19.90
N GLU A 360 2.42 3.69 -19.86
CA GLU A 360 2.54 2.91 -18.60
C GLU A 360 3.83 3.23 -17.85
N LEU A 361 3.78 3.28 -16.49
CA LEU A 361 4.93 3.63 -15.65
C LEU A 361 5.72 2.40 -15.20
N PRO A 362 7.00 2.25 -15.58
CA PRO A 362 7.86 1.13 -15.19
C PRO A 362 8.29 1.15 -13.72
N THR A 363 8.09 2.24 -13.01
CA THR A 363 8.47 2.42 -11.59
C THR A 363 7.86 1.39 -10.65
N PHE A 364 6.63 0.97 -10.91
CA PHE A 364 5.91 0.00 -10.07
C PHE A 364 6.56 -1.37 -9.97
N ARG A 365 7.43 -1.73 -10.92
CA ARG A 365 8.15 -2.99 -10.88
C ARG A 365 9.14 -3.02 -9.70
N LEU A 366 9.94 -1.97 -9.56
CA LEU A 366 10.93 -1.87 -8.49
C LEU A 366 10.33 -1.39 -7.17
N HIS A 367 9.37 -0.49 -7.23
CA HIS A 367 8.80 0.17 -6.07
C HIS A 367 7.28 0.01 -6.02
N PRO A 368 6.76 -1.25 -5.86
CA PRO A 368 5.34 -1.41 -5.61
C PRO A 368 4.99 -0.74 -4.27
N PRO A 369 3.98 0.14 -4.23
CA PRO A 369 3.59 0.83 -2.98
C PRO A 369 3.28 -0.15 -1.84
N LEU A 370 2.73 -1.33 -2.17
CA LEU A 370 2.46 -2.42 -1.24
C LEU A 370 3.36 -3.62 -1.56
N PRO A 371 4.57 -3.71 -0.98
CA PRO A 371 5.58 -4.71 -1.38
C PRO A 371 5.19 -6.15 -1.08
N LEU A 372 4.34 -6.38 -0.08
CA LEU A 372 3.78 -7.70 0.28
C LEU A 372 2.32 -7.85 -0.12
N LEU A 373 1.77 -6.90 -0.86
CA LEU A 373 0.35 -6.69 -1.09
C LEU A 373 -0.45 -6.66 0.23
N LEU A 374 -1.76 -6.53 0.12
CA LEU A 374 -2.61 -6.65 1.30
C LEU A 374 -2.80 -8.12 1.68
N PRO A 375 -2.75 -8.48 2.97
CA PRO A 375 -2.90 -9.85 3.43
C PRO A 375 -4.19 -10.49 2.93
N ARG A 376 -4.13 -11.79 2.61
CA ARG A 376 -5.29 -12.64 2.34
C ARG A 376 -5.37 -13.74 3.39
N GLU A 377 -6.50 -14.40 3.45
CA GLU A 377 -6.71 -15.54 4.33
C GLU A 377 -7.31 -16.71 3.56
N CYS A 378 -6.83 -17.90 3.83
CA CYS A 378 -7.35 -19.14 3.27
C CYS A 378 -8.69 -19.49 3.95
N ARG A 379 -9.81 -19.41 3.21
CA ARG A 379 -11.17 -19.68 3.71
C ARG A 379 -11.51 -21.16 3.81
N GLU A 380 -10.95 -21.95 2.95
CA GLU A 380 -11.18 -23.39 2.83
C GLU A 380 -9.85 -24.07 2.49
N PRO A 381 -9.60 -25.29 3.02
CA PRO A 381 -8.36 -26.01 2.73
C PRO A 381 -8.16 -26.18 1.22
N CYS A 382 -6.98 -25.86 0.74
CA CYS A 382 -6.63 -26.00 -0.67
C CYS A 382 -5.15 -26.39 -0.84
N ARG A 383 -4.71 -26.61 -2.07
CA ARG A 383 -3.31 -26.88 -2.40
C ARG A 383 -2.72 -25.77 -3.26
N VAL A 384 -1.49 -25.39 -2.95
CA VAL A 384 -0.69 -24.43 -3.73
C VAL A 384 0.67 -25.07 -4.02
N LEU A 385 1.01 -25.25 -5.29
CA LEU A 385 2.21 -25.98 -5.76
C LEU A 385 2.42 -27.33 -5.05
N GLY A 386 1.33 -28.06 -4.83
CA GLY A 386 1.35 -29.38 -4.20
C GLY A 386 1.49 -29.38 -2.67
N TYR A 387 1.50 -28.24 -2.02
CA TYR A 387 1.47 -28.10 -0.57
C TYR A 387 0.05 -27.83 -0.07
N ASP A 388 -0.32 -28.45 1.03
CA ASP A 388 -1.62 -28.24 1.66
C ASP A 388 -1.60 -26.90 2.44
N VAL A 389 -2.61 -26.06 2.22
CA VAL A 389 -2.81 -24.79 2.92
C VAL A 389 -4.08 -24.90 3.75
N PRO A 390 -3.97 -24.98 5.08
CA PRO A 390 -5.12 -25.07 5.98
C PRO A 390 -5.96 -23.78 5.97
N ARG A 391 -7.24 -23.95 6.31
CA ARG A 391 -8.14 -22.80 6.58
C ARG A 391 -7.57 -21.91 7.69
N GLY A 392 -7.73 -20.58 7.56
CA GLY A 392 -7.24 -19.57 8.52
C GLY A 392 -5.76 -19.22 8.35
N THR A 393 -5.06 -19.86 7.38
CA THR A 393 -3.69 -19.46 7.05
C THR A 393 -3.72 -18.09 6.38
N GLN A 394 -2.99 -17.12 6.95
CA GLN A 394 -2.77 -15.84 6.28
C GLN A 394 -1.83 -16.02 5.09
N VAL A 395 -1.98 -15.19 4.08
CA VAL A 395 -1.16 -15.24 2.86
C VAL A 395 -0.65 -13.86 2.49
N LEU A 396 0.65 -13.76 2.34
CA LEU A 396 1.36 -12.58 1.82
C LEU A 396 1.99 -12.93 0.47
N VAL A 397 1.83 -12.05 -0.51
CA VAL A 397 2.47 -12.17 -1.82
C VAL A 397 3.56 -11.12 -1.94
N ASN A 398 4.79 -11.56 -2.04
CA ASN A 398 5.95 -10.68 -2.14
C ASN A 398 6.10 -10.10 -3.56
N ALA A 399 5.25 -9.12 -3.90
CA ALA A 399 5.27 -8.43 -5.19
C ALA A 399 6.62 -7.73 -5.45
N TRP A 400 7.26 -7.23 -4.40
CA TRP A 400 8.59 -6.63 -4.47
C TRP A 400 9.66 -7.63 -4.93
N ALA A 401 9.60 -8.86 -4.43
CA ALA A 401 10.51 -9.93 -4.85
C ALA A 401 10.21 -10.42 -6.26
N LEU A 402 8.94 -10.52 -6.65
CA LEU A 402 8.52 -10.88 -8.01
C LEU A 402 9.03 -9.88 -9.05
N GLY A 403 8.95 -8.58 -8.76
CA GLY A 403 9.47 -7.51 -9.62
C GLY A 403 10.99 -7.51 -9.77
N ARG A 404 11.72 -8.33 -8.99
CA ARG A 404 13.18 -8.42 -8.96
C ARG A 404 13.73 -9.82 -9.22
N ASP A 405 12.90 -10.73 -9.70
CA ASP A 405 13.31 -12.09 -10.00
C ASP A 405 13.89 -12.19 -11.41
N GLU A 406 15.17 -12.53 -11.52
CA GLU A 406 15.90 -12.62 -12.79
C GLU A 406 15.29 -13.63 -13.78
N ARG A 407 14.52 -14.61 -13.31
CA ARG A 407 13.80 -15.56 -14.15
C ARG A 407 12.69 -14.91 -14.97
N TYR A 408 12.13 -13.81 -14.47
CA TYR A 408 11.01 -13.10 -15.10
C TYR A 408 11.46 -11.79 -15.75
N TRP A 409 12.61 -11.25 -15.33
CA TRP A 409 13.12 -9.96 -15.78
C TRP A 409 14.52 -10.10 -16.41
N PRO A 410 14.63 -10.75 -17.61
CA PRO A 410 15.90 -10.95 -18.32
C PRO A 410 16.43 -9.63 -18.89
N GLY A 411 17.63 -9.70 -19.50
CA GLY A 411 18.22 -8.58 -20.24
C GLY A 411 18.90 -7.54 -19.34
N GLY A 412 19.71 -7.97 -18.37
CA GLY A 412 20.44 -7.14 -17.42
C GLY A 412 20.04 -7.39 -15.96
N SER A 413 20.55 -6.58 -15.04
CA SER A 413 20.19 -6.74 -13.62
C SER A 413 18.69 -6.52 -13.39
N PRO A 414 17.99 -7.42 -12.69
CA PRO A 414 16.59 -7.21 -12.32
C PRO A 414 16.42 -6.03 -11.33
N GLU A 415 17.45 -5.59 -10.65
CA GLU A 415 17.46 -4.42 -9.76
C GLU A 415 17.64 -3.10 -10.53
N GLU A 416 17.93 -3.14 -11.82
CA GLU A 416 18.15 -1.96 -12.66
C GLU A 416 16.83 -1.29 -13.03
N PHE A 417 16.76 0.03 -12.88
CA PHE A 417 15.68 0.85 -13.40
C PHE A 417 15.91 1.07 -14.90
N ARG A 418 15.26 0.25 -15.70
CA ARG A 418 15.34 0.27 -17.18
C ARG A 418 13.92 0.26 -17.75
N PRO A 419 13.35 1.43 -18.04
CA PRO A 419 12.01 1.57 -18.62
C PRO A 419 11.86 0.85 -19.97
N GLU A 420 12.94 0.82 -20.75
CA GLU A 420 13.01 0.18 -22.07
C GLU A 420 12.61 -1.31 -22.06
N ARG A 421 12.57 -1.96 -20.89
CA ARG A 421 12.08 -3.35 -20.74
C ARG A 421 10.63 -3.52 -21.21
N PHE A 422 9.86 -2.43 -21.23
CA PHE A 422 8.45 -2.41 -21.64
C PHE A 422 8.26 -1.88 -23.06
N GLU A 423 9.34 -1.57 -23.80
CA GLU A 423 9.29 -1.13 -25.19
C GLU A 423 9.18 -2.33 -26.15
N ASP A 424 8.62 -2.09 -27.33
CA ASP A 424 8.48 -3.09 -28.39
C ASP A 424 9.85 -3.68 -28.77
N GLY A 425 9.90 -5.00 -28.91
CA GLY A 425 11.11 -5.76 -29.19
C GLY A 425 11.85 -6.31 -27.96
N GLU A 426 11.52 -5.89 -26.76
CA GLU A 426 12.06 -6.48 -25.52
C GLU A 426 11.25 -7.72 -25.10
N ALA A 427 11.93 -8.64 -24.40
CA ALA A 427 11.30 -9.90 -23.95
C ALA A 427 10.12 -9.69 -22.98
N THR A 428 10.07 -8.54 -22.30
CA THR A 428 9.05 -8.17 -21.33
C THR A 428 8.09 -7.09 -21.81
N ALA A 429 8.11 -6.74 -23.10
CA ALA A 429 7.26 -5.71 -23.71
C ALA A 429 5.75 -5.95 -23.50
N ALA A 430 5.32 -7.22 -23.52
CA ALA A 430 3.91 -7.59 -23.34
C ALA A 430 3.47 -7.68 -21.87
N VAL A 431 4.41 -7.63 -20.91
CA VAL A 431 4.09 -7.75 -19.48
C VAL A 431 3.42 -6.46 -18.98
N ASN A 432 2.25 -6.61 -18.37
CA ASN A 432 1.48 -5.48 -17.88
C ASN A 432 0.97 -5.71 -16.45
N PHE A 433 0.51 -4.63 -15.80
CA PHE A 433 0.06 -4.62 -14.41
C PHE A 433 -1.43 -4.95 -14.23
N ARG A 434 -2.14 -5.41 -15.26
CA ARG A 434 -3.60 -5.64 -15.24
C ARG A 434 -4.02 -6.93 -14.54
N GLY A 435 -3.09 -7.57 -13.79
CA GLY A 435 -3.35 -8.73 -12.93
C GLY A 435 -3.43 -10.07 -13.68
N ALA A 436 -2.99 -10.11 -14.94
CA ALA A 436 -2.81 -11.33 -15.75
C ALA A 436 -1.36 -11.84 -15.71
N ASP A 437 -0.40 -10.95 -15.55
CA ASP A 437 1.04 -11.20 -15.50
C ASP A 437 1.49 -11.26 -14.05
N PHE A 438 1.55 -12.47 -13.50
CA PHE A 438 1.76 -12.71 -12.07
C PHE A 438 3.19 -12.42 -11.57
N GLU A 439 4.11 -12.13 -12.46
CA GLU A 439 5.43 -11.53 -12.17
C GLU A 439 5.35 -10.02 -11.90
N PHE A 440 4.27 -9.34 -12.32
CA PHE A 440 4.09 -7.89 -12.19
C PHE A 440 2.74 -7.54 -11.57
N LEU A 441 2.69 -7.49 -10.24
CA LEU A 441 1.46 -7.36 -9.45
C LEU A 441 1.42 -6.10 -8.57
N PRO A 442 1.74 -4.89 -9.03
CA PRO A 442 1.72 -3.69 -8.19
C PRO A 442 0.31 -3.38 -7.64
N PHE A 443 -0.73 -3.80 -8.34
CA PHE A 443 -2.15 -3.63 -7.95
C PHE A 443 -2.81 -4.94 -7.48
N GLY A 444 -2.01 -5.99 -7.26
CA GLY A 444 -2.50 -7.33 -6.95
C GLY A 444 -3.16 -8.02 -8.16
N GLY A 445 -3.96 -9.04 -7.89
CA GLY A 445 -4.63 -9.84 -8.92
C GLY A 445 -5.90 -10.50 -8.39
N GLY A 446 -6.66 -11.16 -9.29
CA GLY A 446 -7.91 -11.83 -8.96
C GLY A 446 -9.00 -10.89 -8.47
N ARG A 447 -9.98 -11.42 -7.71
CA ARG A 447 -11.17 -10.68 -7.24
C ARG A 447 -10.84 -9.46 -6.38
N ARG A 448 -9.71 -9.47 -5.70
CA ARG A 448 -9.22 -8.40 -4.82
C ARG A 448 -8.22 -7.44 -5.48
N MET A 449 -8.14 -7.46 -6.80
CA MET A 449 -7.34 -6.48 -7.54
C MET A 449 -7.80 -5.06 -7.25
N CYS A 450 -6.85 -4.12 -7.17
CA CYS A 450 -7.12 -2.71 -6.88
C CYS A 450 -8.14 -2.13 -7.88
N PRO A 451 -9.20 -1.45 -7.41
CA PRO A 451 -10.15 -0.79 -8.30
C PRO A 451 -9.65 0.55 -8.85
N GLY A 452 -8.66 1.18 -8.19
CA GLY A 452 -8.16 2.53 -8.48
C GLY A 452 -7.07 2.62 -9.57
N ILE A 453 -6.91 1.60 -10.38
CA ILE A 453 -5.84 1.50 -11.41
C ILE A 453 -5.85 2.66 -12.44
N ALA A 454 -6.95 3.42 -12.52
CA ALA A 454 -7.17 4.46 -13.53
C ALA A 454 -6.63 5.85 -13.16
N LEU A 455 -6.00 6.04 -11.99
CA LEU A 455 -5.76 7.39 -11.42
C LEU A 455 -4.31 7.92 -11.52
N LEU A 456 -3.35 7.20 -12.14
CA LEU A 456 -1.92 7.55 -12.02
C LEU A 456 -1.36 8.17 -13.31
N PHE A 457 -0.86 9.44 -13.21
CA PHE A 457 0.08 10.05 -14.19
C PHE A 457 0.67 11.43 -13.78
N HIS A 458 1.90 11.75 -14.22
CA HIS A 458 2.66 13.00 -14.54
C HIS A 458 3.81 13.46 -13.63
N PHE A 459 5.04 13.74 -14.18
CA PHE A 459 6.02 14.88 -13.99
C PHE A 459 7.52 14.56 -14.07
N ASP A 460 8.39 15.62 -14.38
CA ASP A 460 9.88 15.58 -14.46
C ASP A 460 10.57 16.56 -13.49
N TRP A 461 11.77 16.19 -12.91
CA TRP A 461 12.46 16.99 -11.87
C TRP A 461 13.98 16.72 -11.72
N GLU A 462 14.75 17.63 -11.01
CA GLU A 462 16.19 17.58 -10.77
C GLU A 462 16.58 17.81 -9.29
N VAL A 463 17.73 17.24 -8.81
CA VAL A 463 18.25 17.39 -7.43
C VAL A 463 19.26 18.52 -7.32
N PRO A 464 19.13 19.47 -6.37
CA PRO A 464 20.13 20.51 -6.15
C PRO A 464 21.33 19.99 -5.37
N GLY A 465 22.53 20.38 -5.82
CA GLY A 465 23.78 20.23 -5.05
C GLY A 465 24.36 18.83 -4.95
N MET A 466 23.77 17.83 -5.61
CA MET A 466 24.30 16.48 -5.63
C MET A 466 25.20 16.28 -6.85
N ALA A 467 26.51 16.20 -6.63
CA ALA A 467 27.48 16.01 -7.71
C ALA A 467 27.34 14.65 -8.40
N ASP A 468 26.82 13.64 -7.71
CA ASP A 468 26.59 12.29 -8.22
C ASP A 468 25.17 11.81 -7.87
N PRO A 469 24.20 11.91 -8.78
CA PRO A 469 22.82 11.48 -8.55
C PRO A 469 22.65 10.00 -8.23
N THR A 470 23.62 9.15 -8.61
CA THR A 470 23.57 7.69 -8.33
C THR A 470 23.70 7.38 -6.84
N LYS A 471 24.16 8.34 -6.02
CA LYS A 471 24.28 8.25 -4.55
C LYS A 471 23.02 8.66 -3.79
N LEU A 472 21.92 8.91 -4.48
CA LEU A 472 20.65 9.20 -3.83
C LEU A 472 20.26 8.07 -2.86
N ASP A 473 19.87 8.44 -1.64
CA ASP A 473 19.41 7.48 -0.63
C ASP A 473 18.08 6.84 -1.08
N MET A 474 18.11 5.55 -1.39
CA MET A 474 16.96 4.76 -1.84
C MET A 474 16.43 3.84 -0.73
N THR A 475 16.75 4.11 0.54
CA THR A 475 16.27 3.29 1.66
C THR A 475 14.78 3.46 1.87
N GLU A 476 14.13 2.35 2.22
CA GLU A 476 12.70 2.26 2.47
C GLU A 476 12.39 2.41 3.97
N ALA A 477 11.27 3.05 4.31
CA ALA A 477 10.73 3.08 5.65
C ALA A 477 9.82 1.87 5.90
N PHE A 478 9.76 1.45 7.17
CA PHE A 478 8.83 0.39 7.59
C PHE A 478 7.39 0.89 7.58
N GLY A 479 6.47 0.07 7.04
CA GLY A 479 5.04 0.33 6.99
C GLY A 479 4.33 -0.70 6.10
N ILE A 480 3.01 -0.61 6.00
CA ILE A 480 2.24 -1.38 5.02
C ILE A 480 2.58 -0.90 3.61
N THR A 481 2.89 0.40 3.45
CA THR A 481 3.41 1.02 2.23
C THR A 481 4.94 1.15 2.32
N ALA A 482 5.64 0.88 1.20
CA ALA A 482 7.08 1.06 1.10
C ALA A 482 7.42 2.51 0.73
N ARG A 483 7.44 3.41 1.72
CA ARG A 483 7.85 4.81 1.55
C ARG A 483 9.37 4.94 1.51
N ARG A 484 9.89 6.01 0.89
CA ARG A 484 11.27 6.41 1.09
C ARG A 484 11.49 6.85 2.53
N LYS A 485 12.63 6.45 3.10
CA LYS A 485 13.02 6.85 4.47
C LYS A 485 13.51 8.29 4.53
N ALA A 486 14.29 8.71 3.53
CA ALA A 486 14.80 10.07 3.42
C ALA A 486 13.87 10.95 2.58
N ASP A 487 13.72 12.22 2.99
CA ASP A 487 13.00 13.22 2.22
C ASP A 487 13.71 13.53 0.90
N LEU A 488 12.94 13.98 -0.10
CA LEU A 488 13.44 14.28 -1.43
C LEU A 488 13.35 15.79 -1.68
N HIS A 489 14.39 16.51 -1.28
CA HIS A 489 14.50 17.95 -1.53
C HIS A 489 15.03 18.21 -2.92
N LEU A 490 14.23 18.85 -3.77
CA LEU A 490 14.59 19.19 -5.14
C LEU A 490 14.61 20.70 -5.35
N ARG A 491 15.55 21.16 -6.18
CA ARG A 491 15.58 22.53 -6.68
C ARG A 491 14.93 22.56 -8.05
N PRO A 492 13.81 23.28 -8.22
CA PRO A 492 13.19 23.43 -9.52
C PRO A 492 14.03 24.34 -10.41
N LEU A 493 14.18 23.96 -11.67
CA LEU A 493 14.78 24.78 -12.72
C LEU A 493 13.72 25.05 -13.78
N LEU A 494 13.21 26.29 -13.80
CA LEU A 494 12.22 26.69 -14.80
C LEU A 494 12.86 26.71 -16.19
N ARG A 495 12.39 25.87 -17.12
CA ARG A 495 12.87 25.76 -18.50
C ARG A 495 11.83 26.20 -19.52
N VAL A 496 10.55 26.16 -19.16
CA VAL A 496 9.41 26.58 -19.96
C VAL A 496 8.47 27.36 -19.05
N SER A 497 7.92 28.48 -19.52
CA SER A 497 6.97 29.28 -18.72
C SER A 497 5.76 28.44 -18.32
N VAL A 498 5.36 28.56 -17.08
CA VAL A 498 4.13 27.92 -16.56
C VAL A 498 2.95 28.85 -16.89
N PRO A 499 1.88 28.38 -17.54
CA PRO A 499 0.72 29.23 -17.83
C PRO A 499 0.13 29.83 -16.54
N GLY A 500 0.06 31.16 -16.49
CA GLY A 500 -0.50 31.89 -15.34
C GLY A 500 0.50 32.22 -14.23
N VAL A 501 1.81 32.14 -14.50
CA VAL A 501 2.91 32.69 -13.68
C VAL A 501 3.61 33.78 -14.49
#